data_32cb125bf96d3a1f631b370df23dd236
#
_entry.id   32cb125bf96d3a1f631b370df23dd236
#
_cell.length_a   1.000
_cell.length_b   1.000
_cell.length_c   1.000
_cell.angle_alpha   90.00
_cell.angle_beta   90.00
_cell.angle_gamma   90.00
#
_symmetry.space_group_name_H-M   'P 1'
#
loop_
_entity.id
_entity.type
_entity.pdbx_description
1 polymer ?
#
loop_
_entity_poly.entity_id
_entity_poly.type
_entity_poly.pdbx_seq_one_letter_code
_entity_poly.pdbx_strand_id
1 'polypeptide(L)'
;MKKRILPICFMVVSCFLIGACKSGRPDSQEVDLTSVPLATIIQNAQEEGIIESVGMPSNWANWGASWLAMERKYGINHNDIDLSSAEELSTFEVEKNSPTKDIGDVGYSFGKIAIEKDLVQPYKASVWESIPAWAKDPQGRWVVSYTGTISLITNTKLVEDAPRQWADILDGDYKITPGDVVRGASSQMAVLSAALAFGGS
;
A
#
# COMPACT_ATOMS: atom_id res chain seq x y z
N MET A 1 61.94 -54.39 -27.92
CA MET A 1 61.02 -54.19 -26.78
C MET A 1 61.24 -52.76 -26.29
N LYS A 2 60.37 -51.79 -26.66
CA LYS A 2 60.48 -50.40 -26.29
C LYS A 2 59.51 -50.14 -25.11
N LYS A 3 60.02 -49.85 -23.93
CA LYS A 3 59.28 -49.39 -22.77
C LYS A 3 58.83 -47.95 -22.98
N ARG A 4 57.54 -47.71 -23.04
CA ARG A 4 56.94 -46.34 -23.01
C ARG A 4 56.79 -45.91 -21.56
N ILE A 5 57.48 -44.84 -21.19
CA ILE A 5 57.35 -44.15 -19.92
C ILE A 5 56.20 -43.16 -20.10
N LEU A 6 55.16 -43.28 -19.22
CA LEU A 6 54.00 -42.39 -19.19
C LEU A 6 54.31 -41.24 -18.21
N PRO A 7 54.17 -39.99 -18.61
CA PRO A 7 54.35 -38.86 -17.66
C PRO A 7 53.12 -38.74 -16.76
N ILE A 8 53.37 -38.76 -15.45
CA ILE A 8 52.38 -38.44 -14.42
C ILE A 8 52.17 -36.93 -14.45
N CYS A 9 50.97 -36.53 -14.90
CA CYS A 9 50.51 -35.17 -14.86
C CYS A 9 50.05 -34.82 -13.43
N PHE A 10 50.86 -34.04 -12.72
CA PHE A 10 50.50 -33.48 -11.41
C PHE A 10 49.44 -32.39 -11.61
N MET A 11 48.16 -32.76 -11.31
CA MET A 11 47.08 -31.79 -11.34
C MET A 11 47.06 -31.02 -10.03
N VAL A 12 47.62 -29.83 -10.05
CA VAL A 12 47.52 -28.87 -8.92
C VAL A 12 46.10 -28.38 -8.87
N VAL A 13 45.31 -28.94 -7.94
CA VAL A 13 43.97 -28.41 -7.59
C VAL A 13 44.19 -27.14 -6.79
N SER A 14 44.10 -26.00 -7.51
CA SER A 14 44.05 -24.67 -6.87
C SER A 14 42.66 -24.50 -6.24
N CYS A 15 42.53 -24.72 -4.94
CA CYS A 15 41.33 -24.34 -4.17
C CYS A 15 41.21 -22.82 -4.17
N PHE A 16 40.47 -22.29 -5.12
CA PHE A 16 39.90 -20.95 -4.99
C PHE A 16 38.87 -20.97 -3.82
N LEU A 17 39.30 -20.47 -2.70
CA LEU A 17 38.40 -20.07 -1.63
C LEU A 17 37.59 -18.89 -2.17
N ILE A 18 36.42 -19.19 -2.77
CA ILE A 18 35.40 -18.18 -3.02
C ILE A 18 34.91 -17.77 -1.63
N GLY A 19 35.48 -16.70 -1.11
CA GLY A 19 34.92 -15.98 0.02
C GLY A 19 33.51 -15.56 -0.38
N ALA A 20 32.50 -16.31 0.08
CA ALA A 20 31.13 -15.85 0.04
C ALA A 20 31.10 -14.57 0.90
N CYS A 21 31.18 -13.41 0.24
CA CYS A 21 30.71 -12.18 0.83
C CYS A 21 29.23 -12.43 1.17
N LYS A 22 28.95 -12.81 2.41
CA LYS A 22 27.64 -12.57 3.02
C LYS A 22 27.46 -11.05 2.97
N SER A 23 26.78 -10.57 1.94
CA SER A 23 26.06 -9.31 1.99
C SER A 23 24.89 -9.54 2.95
N GLY A 24 25.21 -9.66 4.24
CA GLY A 24 24.24 -9.50 5.28
C GLY A 24 23.80 -8.04 5.19
N ARG A 25 22.65 -7.79 4.61
CA ARG A 25 21.88 -6.62 4.99
C ARG A 25 21.84 -6.64 6.50
N PRO A 26 22.14 -5.53 7.19
CA PRO A 26 21.96 -5.47 8.62
C PRO A 26 20.52 -5.93 8.89
N ASP A 27 20.37 -6.83 9.86
CA ASP A 27 19.08 -7.19 10.44
C ASP A 27 18.27 -5.89 10.48
N SER A 28 17.11 -5.85 9.81
CA SER A 28 16.24 -4.68 9.84
C SER A 28 15.73 -4.57 11.27
N GLN A 29 16.54 -3.98 12.14
CA GLN A 29 16.06 -3.54 13.44
C GLN A 29 14.90 -2.62 13.13
N GLU A 30 13.73 -2.97 13.64
CA GLU A 30 12.54 -2.13 13.61
C GLU A 30 12.94 -0.76 14.16
N VAL A 31 13.14 0.20 13.27
CA VAL A 31 13.52 1.56 13.66
C VAL A 31 12.28 2.22 14.19
N ASP A 32 12.23 2.54 15.47
CA ASP A 32 11.18 3.37 16.03
C ASP A 32 11.25 4.79 15.43
N LEU A 33 10.56 4.97 14.31
CA LEU A 33 10.50 6.24 13.59
C LEU A 33 9.90 7.37 14.44
N THR A 34 9.20 7.07 15.54
CA THR A 34 8.62 8.09 16.42
C THR A 34 9.72 8.80 17.24
N SER A 35 10.88 8.17 17.42
CA SER A 35 12.04 8.71 18.12
C SER A 35 13.03 9.45 17.21
N VAL A 36 12.89 9.31 15.87
CA VAL A 36 13.80 9.94 14.90
C VAL A 36 13.39 11.39 14.66
N PRO A 37 14.31 12.37 14.76
CA PRO A 37 14.02 13.76 14.45
C PRO A 37 13.53 13.94 13.01
N LEU A 38 12.50 14.75 12.80
CA LEU A 38 11.93 15.01 11.47
C LEU A 38 12.98 15.48 10.45
N ALA A 39 13.96 16.29 10.89
CA ALA A 39 15.04 16.74 10.02
C ALA A 39 15.88 15.58 9.48
N THR A 40 16.14 14.55 10.31
CA THR A 40 16.86 13.34 9.89
C THR A 40 16.03 12.51 8.91
N ILE A 41 14.72 12.37 9.16
CA ILE A 41 13.81 11.69 8.22
C ILE A 41 13.81 12.38 6.87
N ILE A 42 13.71 13.71 6.85
CA ILE A 42 13.74 14.50 5.60
C ILE A 42 15.07 14.31 4.88
N GLN A 43 16.19 14.38 5.58
CA GLN A 43 17.50 14.19 4.97
C GLN A 43 17.64 12.80 4.34
N ASN A 44 17.28 11.75 5.07
CA ASN A 44 17.34 10.37 4.55
C ASN A 44 16.45 10.21 3.31
N ALA A 45 15.21 10.72 3.36
CA ALA A 45 14.30 10.66 2.22
C ALA A 45 14.82 11.43 0.99
N GLN A 46 15.53 12.55 1.20
CA GLN A 46 16.20 13.28 0.11
C GLN A 46 17.39 12.50 -0.47
N GLU A 47 18.11 11.76 0.35
CA GLU A 47 19.22 10.89 -0.10
C GLU A 47 18.68 9.68 -0.87
N GLU A 48 17.54 9.11 -0.49
CA GLU A 48 16.82 8.06 -1.22
C GLU A 48 16.22 8.60 -2.53
N GLY A 49 15.70 9.83 -2.51
CA GLY A 49 15.23 10.58 -3.66
C GLY A 49 13.90 10.13 -4.25
N ILE A 50 13.25 9.12 -3.69
CA ILE A 50 12.01 8.55 -4.23
C ILE A 50 11.10 8.00 -3.11
N ILE A 51 9.78 8.09 -3.33
CA ILE A 51 8.75 7.40 -2.56
C ILE A 51 8.07 6.37 -3.46
N GLU A 52 8.00 5.14 -3.01
CA GLU A 52 7.32 4.04 -3.68
C GLU A 52 5.97 3.79 -3.00
N SER A 53 4.86 4.05 -3.70
CA SER A 53 3.52 3.84 -3.15
C SER A 53 2.73 2.75 -3.87
N VAL A 54 1.64 2.34 -3.26
CA VAL A 54 0.60 1.51 -3.87
C VAL A 54 -0.78 2.11 -3.61
N GLY A 55 -1.65 2.09 -4.63
CA GLY A 55 -3.01 2.59 -4.55
C GLY A 55 -3.15 4.10 -4.41
N MET A 56 -2.10 4.86 -4.74
CA MET A 56 -2.07 6.33 -4.61
C MET A 56 -1.77 7.05 -5.92
N PRO A 57 -2.45 6.71 -7.03
CA PRO A 57 -2.17 7.28 -8.34
C PRO A 57 -2.53 8.78 -8.39
N SER A 58 -1.81 9.52 -9.22
CA SER A 58 -1.92 10.99 -9.31
C SER A 58 -3.31 11.52 -9.67
N ASN A 59 -4.17 10.71 -10.28
CA ASN A 59 -5.52 11.07 -10.69
C ASN A 59 -6.60 10.71 -9.66
N TRP A 60 -6.23 10.19 -8.49
CA TRP A 60 -7.13 9.81 -7.41
C TRP A 60 -6.93 10.65 -6.15
N ALA A 61 -8.01 10.95 -5.43
CA ALA A 61 -8.01 11.61 -4.10
C ALA A 61 -7.06 12.82 -3.97
N ASN A 62 -6.77 13.52 -5.06
CA ASN A 62 -5.82 14.63 -5.12
C ASN A 62 -4.36 14.26 -4.78
N TRP A 63 -3.99 12.97 -4.87
CA TRP A 63 -2.62 12.52 -4.61
C TRP A 63 -1.59 13.23 -5.50
N GLY A 64 -1.92 13.49 -6.78
CA GLY A 64 -1.02 14.20 -7.69
C GLY A 64 -0.57 15.58 -7.18
N ALA A 65 -1.45 16.34 -6.52
CA ALA A 65 -1.06 17.61 -5.91
C ALA A 65 -0.15 17.42 -4.70
N SER A 66 -0.38 16.36 -3.91
CA SER A 66 0.46 16.01 -2.76
C SER A 66 1.86 15.60 -3.20
N TRP A 67 1.97 14.73 -4.21
CA TRP A 67 3.25 14.30 -4.78
C TRP A 67 4.02 15.48 -5.38
N LEU A 68 3.36 16.33 -6.13
CA LEU A 68 3.99 17.54 -6.68
C LEU A 68 4.49 18.50 -5.57
N ALA A 69 3.77 18.58 -4.45
CA ALA A 69 4.21 19.38 -3.30
C ALA A 69 5.44 18.76 -2.62
N MET A 70 5.51 17.44 -2.51
CA MET A 70 6.68 16.72 -2.00
C MET A 70 7.91 16.92 -2.89
N GLU A 71 7.76 16.76 -4.20
CA GLU A 71 8.83 17.00 -5.16
C GLU A 71 9.37 18.43 -5.07
N ARG A 72 8.47 19.43 -5.10
CA ARG A 72 8.86 20.85 -5.02
C ARG A 72 9.54 21.23 -3.73
N LYS A 73 9.08 20.68 -2.61
CA LYS A 73 9.57 21.06 -1.28
C LYS A 73 10.83 20.33 -0.88
N TYR A 74 10.95 19.06 -1.25
CA TYR A 74 11.99 18.17 -0.74
C TYR A 74 12.88 17.56 -1.85
N GLY A 75 12.51 17.70 -3.13
CA GLY A 75 13.22 17.09 -4.25
C GLY A 75 13.04 15.56 -4.34
N ILE A 76 11.96 15.03 -3.75
CA ILE A 76 11.69 13.60 -3.68
C ILE A 76 10.71 13.25 -4.80
N ASN A 77 11.08 12.32 -5.67
CA ASN A 77 10.22 11.78 -6.72
C ASN A 77 9.18 10.81 -6.15
N HIS A 78 8.23 10.40 -6.98
CA HIS A 78 7.19 9.47 -6.60
C HIS A 78 6.91 8.47 -7.72
N ASN A 79 6.82 7.19 -7.36
CA ASN A 79 6.27 6.13 -8.19
C ASN A 79 5.08 5.49 -7.49
N ASP A 80 4.09 5.06 -8.27
CA ASP A 80 2.90 4.37 -7.78
C ASP A 80 2.57 3.16 -8.62
N ILE A 81 2.00 2.15 -7.98
CA ILE A 81 1.31 1.06 -8.65
C ILE A 81 -0.15 1.11 -8.21
N ASP A 82 -1.05 1.40 -9.15
CA ASP A 82 -2.48 1.46 -8.89
C ASP A 82 -3.04 0.04 -8.64
N LEU A 83 -3.32 -0.25 -7.37
CA LEU A 83 -3.81 -1.55 -6.90
C LEU A 83 -5.11 -1.37 -6.11
N SER A 84 -5.91 -2.43 -6.04
CA SER A 84 -7.03 -2.48 -5.09
C SER A 84 -6.53 -2.78 -3.68
N SER A 85 -7.29 -2.40 -2.64
CA SER A 85 -6.89 -2.60 -1.24
C SER A 85 -6.49 -4.03 -0.89
N ALA A 86 -7.12 -5.04 -1.51
CA ALA A 86 -6.73 -6.43 -1.31
C ALA A 86 -5.37 -6.77 -1.95
N GLU A 87 -5.09 -6.21 -3.12
CA GLU A 87 -3.82 -6.40 -3.82
C GLU A 87 -2.68 -5.67 -3.11
N GLU A 88 -2.93 -4.49 -2.57
CA GLU A 88 -1.97 -3.76 -1.74
C GLU A 88 -1.53 -4.56 -0.52
N LEU A 89 -2.48 -5.10 0.26
CA LEU A 89 -2.15 -5.94 1.41
C LEU A 89 -1.44 -7.22 0.99
N SER A 90 -1.78 -7.80 -0.16
CA SER A 90 -1.07 -8.96 -0.70
C SER A 90 0.38 -8.62 -1.05
N THR A 91 0.62 -7.44 -1.61
CA THR A 91 1.96 -6.94 -1.91
C THR A 91 2.78 -6.78 -0.63
N PHE A 92 2.23 -6.10 0.39
CA PHE A 92 2.90 -5.94 1.68
C PHE A 92 3.19 -7.28 2.37
N GLU A 93 2.28 -8.26 2.27
CA GLU A 93 2.48 -9.58 2.84
C GLU A 93 3.62 -10.36 2.14
N VAL A 94 3.67 -10.32 0.82
CA VAL A 94 4.72 -10.98 0.03
C VAL A 94 6.09 -10.32 0.28
N GLU A 95 6.12 -9.00 0.41
CA GLU A 95 7.33 -8.22 0.57
C GLU A 95 7.73 -7.99 2.04
N LYS A 96 6.99 -8.54 3.02
CA LYS A 96 7.16 -8.27 4.45
C LYS A 96 8.61 -8.33 4.94
N ASN A 97 9.40 -9.29 4.45
CA ASN A 97 10.79 -9.48 4.85
C ASN A 97 11.80 -8.65 4.04
N SER A 98 11.35 -8.00 2.99
CA SER A 98 12.17 -7.13 2.13
C SER A 98 11.28 -6.11 1.43
N PRO A 99 10.70 -5.17 2.18
CA PRO A 99 9.73 -4.22 1.65
C PRO A 99 10.36 -3.33 0.58
N THR A 100 9.59 -3.09 -0.49
CA THR A 100 9.94 -2.16 -1.57
C THR A 100 8.97 -1.00 -1.64
N LYS A 101 7.93 -1.00 -0.81
CA LYS A 101 6.91 0.04 -0.74
C LYS A 101 6.95 0.76 0.59
N ASP A 102 6.82 2.09 0.51
CA ASP A 102 6.89 2.97 1.67
C ASP A 102 5.51 3.27 2.25
N ILE A 103 4.48 3.35 1.39
CA ILE A 103 3.13 3.75 1.79
C ILE A 103 2.07 3.15 0.88
N GLY A 104 0.85 2.96 1.40
CA GLY A 104 -0.32 2.53 0.63
C GLY A 104 -1.60 3.23 1.07
N ASP A 105 -2.60 3.24 0.18
CA ASP A 105 -3.94 3.80 0.40
C ASP A 105 -5.00 2.72 0.37
N VAL A 106 -5.25 2.10 1.50
CA VAL A 106 -6.26 1.05 1.63
C VAL A 106 -7.55 1.58 2.22
N GLY A 107 -8.68 1.02 1.80
CA GLY A 107 -9.95 1.34 2.42
C GLY A 107 -9.98 0.95 3.90
N TYR A 108 -10.75 1.69 4.70
CA TYR A 108 -10.80 1.60 6.17
C TYR A 108 -10.93 0.16 6.72
N SER A 109 -11.74 -0.69 6.08
CA SER A 109 -11.92 -2.10 6.47
C SER A 109 -10.65 -2.94 6.35
N PHE A 110 -9.73 -2.56 5.46
CA PHE A 110 -8.46 -3.26 5.23
C PHE A 110 -7.38 -2.84 6.23
N GLY A 111 -7.48 -1.67 6.86
CA GLY A 111 -6.53 -1.22 7.87
C GLY A 111 -6.43 -2.17 9.06
N LYS A 112 -7.56 -2.75 9.51
CA LYS A 112 -7.57 -3.77 10.57
C LYS A 112 -6.82 -5.02 10.15
N ILE A 113 -7.01 -5.49 8.91
CA ILE A 113 -6.33 -6.66 8.37
C ILE A 113 -4.82 -6.41 8.27
N ALA A 114 -4.42 -5.20 7.86
CA ALA A 114 -3.00 -4.82 7.81
C ALA A 114 -2.34 -4.94 9.19
N ILE A 115 -3.04 -4.51 10.25
CA ILE A 115 -2.57 -4.62 11.64
C ILE A 115 -2.49 -6.09 12.09
N GLU A 116 -3.56 -6.87 11.88
CA GLU A 116 -3.63 -8.27 12.29
C GLU A 116 -2.54 -9.13 11.65
N LYS A 117 -2.14 -8.80 10.43
CA LYS A 117 -1.08 -9.46 9.69
C LYS A 117 0.31 -8.85 9.93
N ASP A 118 0.39 -7.78 10.74
CA ASP A 118 1.64 -7.06 11.03
C ASP A 118 2.35 -6.60 9.74
N LEU A 119 1.63 -5.85 8.90
CA LEU A 119 2.10 -5.35 7.60
C LEU A 119 2.47 -3.87 7.61
N VAL A 120 2.21 -3.16 8.70
CA VAL A 120 2.41 -1.72 8.82
C VAL A 120 3.12 -1.36 10.13
N GLN A 121 4.03 -0.40 10.04
CA GLN A 121 4.78 0.10 11.18
C GLN A 121 4.11 1.35 11.78
N PRO A 122 4.26 1.61 13.09
CA PRO A 122 3.75 2.80 13.72
C PRO A 122 4.57 4.04 13.33
N TYR A 123 3.87 5.11 12.93
CA TYR A 123 4.45 6.44 12.76
C TYR A 123 3.46 7.51 13.15
N LYS A 124 3.88 8.49 13.95
CA LYS A 124 3.06 9.64 14.32
C LYS A 124 3.67 10.91 13.75
N ALA A 125 3.03 11.44 12.72
CA ALA A 125 3.44 12.71 12.13
C ALA A 125 3.39 13.86 13.15
N SER A 126 4.13 14.95 12.91
CA SER A 126 4.15 16.14 13.80
C SER A 126 2.78 16.76 14.07
N VAL A 127 1.82 16.54 13.17
CA VAL A 127 0.42 17.02 13.29
C VAL A 127 -0.51 15.96 13.91
N TRP A 128 0.00 14.88 14.45
CA TRP A 128 -0.78 13.73 14.95
C TRP A 128 -1.89 14.12 15.91
N GLU A 129 -1.61 15.00 16.85
CA GLU A 129 -2.58 15.41 17.86
C GLU A 129 -3.75 16.22 17.30
N SER A 130 -3.58 16.84 16.13
CA SER A 130 -4.65 17.57 15.44
C SER A 130 -5.60 16.67 14.64
N ILE A 131 -5.23 15.41 14.41
CA ILE A 131 -6.08 14.44 13.71
C ILE A 131 -7.15 13.92 14.67
N PRO A 132 -8.44 13.94 14.30
CA PRO A 132 -9.52 13.42 15.15
C PRO A 132 -9.30 11.96 15.55
N ALA A 133 -9.71 11.57 16.77
CA ALA A 133 -9.51 10.23 17.29
C ALA A 133 -10.12 9.12 16.40
N TRP A 134 -11.26 9.40 15.76
CA TRP A 134 -11.90 8.45 14.83
C TRP A 134 -11.13 8.25 13.52
N ALA A 135 -10.23 9.17 13.18
CA ALA A 135 -9.49 9.20 11.91
C ALA A 135 -8.05 8.69 12.03
N LYS A 136 -7.69 8.05 13.13
CA LYS A 136 -6.34 7.55 13.36
C LYS A 136 -6.31 6.31 14.27
N ASP A 137 -5.34 5.43 14.05
CA ASP A 137 -5.02 4.37 15.00
C ASP A 137 -4.24 4.95 16.19
N PRO A 138 -4.61 4.69 17.44
CA PRO A 138 -3.91 5.24 18.61
C PRO A 138 -2.40 4.95 18.65
N GLN A 139 -1.96 3.85 18.04
CA GLN A 139 -0.55 3.46 17.95
C GLN A 139 0.17 4.04 16.73
N GLY A 140 -0.53 4.69 15.80
CA GLY A 140 0.09 5.35 14.65
C GLY A 140 0.27 4.49 13.41
N ARG A 141 -0.41 3.34 13.32
CA ARG A 141 -0.25 2.41 12.20
C ARG A 141 -1.04 2.78 10.95
N TRP A 142 -2.05 3.62 11.09
CA TRP A 142 -2.80 4.19 9.97
C TRP A 142 -3.44 5.53 10.34
N VAL A 143 -3.80 6.28 9.32
CA VAL A 143 -4.56 7.53 9.41
C VAL A 143 -5.52 7.61 8.23
N VAL A 144 -6.72 8.16 8.47
CA VAL A 144 -7.67 8.47 7.39
C VAL A 144 -7.21 9.75 6.69
N SER A 145 -6.87 9.65 5.43
CA SER A 145 -6.40 10.79 4.61
C SER A 145 -7.56 11.53 3.95
N TYR A 146 -8.66 10.85 3.66
CA TYR A 146 -9.87 11.44 3.08
C TYR A 146 -11.10 10.57 3.38
N THR A 147 -12.28 11.12 3.16
CA THR A 147 -13.56 10.40 3.25
C THR A 147 -14.36 10.66 1.99
N GLY A 148 -15.23 9.71 1.65
CA GLY A 148 -16.18 9.82 0.55
C GLY A 148 -17.60 9.51 0.99
N THR A 149 -18.57 9.89 0.17
CA THR A 149 -19.97 9.54 0.34
C THR A 149 -20.37 8.51 -0.70
N ILE A 150 -21.07 7.46 -0.29
CA ILE A 150 -21.69 6.53 -1.23
C ILE A 150 -22.84 7.25 -1.93
N SER A 151 -22.82 7.26 -3.24
CA SER A 151 -23.82 7.92 -4.07
C SER A 151 -24.35 6.98 -5.15
N LEU A 152 -25.62 7.11 -5.50
CA LEU A 152 -26.22 6.45 -6.65
C LEU A 152 -25.87 7.25 -7.90
N ILE A 153 -25.16 6.63 -8.83
CA ILE A 153 -24.80 7.24 -10.13
C ILE A 153 -25.63 6.57 -11.21
N THR A 154 -26.36 7.37 -11.99
CA THR A 154 -27.23 6.87 -13.04
C THR A 154 -26.77 7.35 -14.41
N ASN A 155 -26.72 6.44 -15.37
CA ASN A 155 -26.54 6.80 -16.77
C ASN A 155 -27.88 7.33 -17.36
N THR A 156 -28.03 8.64 -17.36
CA THR A 156 -29.27 9.32 -17.80
C THR A 156 -29.57 9.16 -19.29
N LYS A 157 -28.68 8.58 -20.08
CA LYS A 157 -28.96 8.21 -21.47
C LYS A 157 -29.70 6.87 -21.58
N LEU A 158 -29.65 6.04 -20.55
CA LEU A 158 -30.23 4.71 -20.53
C LEU A 158 -31.41 4.59 -19.54
N VAL A 159 -31.44 5.46 -18.54
CA VAL A 159 -32.42 5.45 -17.46
C VAL A 159 -33.07 6.83 -17.40
N GLU A 160 -34.35 6.91 -17.74
CA GLU A 160 -35.12 8.16 -17.76
C GLU A 160 -35.43 8.62 -16.33
N ASP A 161 -35.93 7.69 -15.49
CA ASP A 161 -36.26 7.93 -14.10
C ASP A 161 -35.12 7.40 -13.20
N ALA A 162 -34.21 8.27 -12.80
CA ALA A 162 -33.08 7.90 -11.94
C ALA A 162 -33.53 7.59 -10.52
N PRO A 163 -33.08 6.47 -9.91
CA PRO A 163 -33.36 6.17 -8.50
C PRO A 163 -32.73 7.20 -7.58
N ARG A 164 -33.43 7.61 -6.53
CA ARG A 164 -32.99 8.62 -5.56
C ARG A 164 -32.61 8.03 -4.22
N GLN A 165 -33.01 6.80 -3.95
CA GLN A 165 -32.77 6.05 -2.73
C GLN A 165 -32.72 4.55 -3.02
N TRP A 166 -32.25 3.77 -2.07
CA TRP A 166 -32.15 2.32 -2.21
C TRP A 166 -33.51 1.63 -2.43
N ALA A 167 -34.60 2.16 -1.84
CA ALA A 167 -35.93 1.60 -2.05
C ALA A 167 -36.36 1.67 -3.52
N ASP A 168 -36.09 2.78 -4.19
CA ASP A 168 -36.43 2.95 -5.62
C ASP A 168 -35.75 1.89 -6.49
N ILE A 169 -34.53 1.48 -6.09
CA ILE A 169 -33.77 0.45 -6.80
C ILE A 169 -34.43 -0.93 -6.64
N LEU A 170 -34.98 -1.24 -5.47
CA LEU A 170 -35.65 -2.52 -5.23
C LEU A 170 -37.02 -2.59 -5.95
N ASP A 171 -37.73 -1.46 -6.03
CA ASP A 171 -39.05 -1.38 -6.64
C ASP A 171 -38.99 -1.22 -8.16
N GLY A 172 -37.84 -0.83 -8.70
CA GLY A 172 -37.61 -0.60 -10.12
C GLY A 172 -36.86 -1.73 -10.82
N ASP A 173 -36.84 -1.70 -12.16
CA ASP A 173 -36.08 -2.63 -13.02
C ASP A 173 -34.71 -2.03 -13.38
N TYR A 174 -33.85 -1.83 -12.37
CA TYR A 174 -32.51 -1.26 -12.56
C TYR A 174 -31.43 -2.34 -12.58
N LYS A 175 -30.43 -2.15 -13.46
CA LYS A 175 -29.20 -2.93 -13.42
C LYS A 175 -28.19 -2.19 -12.56
N ILE A 176 -27.75 -2.84 -11.47
CA ILE A 176 -26.81 -2.28 -10.51
C ILE A 176 -25.41 -2.87 -10.73
N THR A 177 -24.40 -2.05 -10.65
CA THR A 177 -23.00 -2.49 -10.70
C THR A 177 -22.26 -1.94 -9.48
N PRO A 178 -22.20 -2.70 -8.36
CA PRO A 178 -21.59 -2.22 -7.12
C PRO A 178 -20.05 -2.35 -7.10
N GLY A 179 -19.45 -2.98 -8.10
CA GLY A 179 -18.04 -3.34 -8.10
C GLY A 179 -17.74 -4.64 -7.31
N ASP A 180 -16.47 -5.03 -7.26
CA ASP A 180 -16.03 -6.26 -6.60
C ASP A 180 -15.86 -6.04 -5.09
N VAL A 181 -16.75 -6.63 -4.30
CA VAL A 181 -16.78 -6.51 -2.82
C VAL A 181 -15.63 -7.27 -2.13
N VAL A 182 -14.99 -8.20 -2.81
CA VAL A 182 -13.87 -8.94 -2.23
C VAL A 182 -12.58 -8.11 -2.31
N ARG A 183 -12.45 -7.31 -3.36
CA ARG A 183 -11.21 -6.58 -3.67
C ARG A 183 -11.24 -5.11 -3.25
N GLY A 184 -12.40 -4.47 -3.22
CA GLY A 184 -12.51 -3.02 -3.06
C GLY A 184 -13.39 -2.58 -1.87
N ALA A 185 -12.84 -1.73 -1.01
CA ALA A 185 -13.54 -1.19 0.15
C ALA A 185 -14.77 -0.34 -0.24
N SER A 186 -14.70 0.44 -1.32
CA SER A 186 -15.85 1.23 -1.81
C SER A 186 -17.04 0.34 -2.17
N SER A 187 -16.78 -0.83 -2.77
CA SER A 187 -17.82 -1.81 -3.09
C SER A 187 -18.44 -2.43 -1.83
N GLN A 188 -17.62 -2.72 -0.80
CA GLN A 188 -18.10 -3.15 0.51
C GLN A 188 -18.99 -2.10 1.16
N MET A 189 -18.58 -0.83 1.10
CA MET A 189 -19.37 0.28 1.65
C MET A 189 -20.67 0.50 0.88
N ALA A 190 -20.72 0.26 -0.41
CA ALA A 190 -21.96 0.31 -1.19
C ALA A 190 -22.95 -0.75 -0.72
N VAL A 191 -22.52 -1.99 -0.51
CA VAL A 191 -23.37 -3.06 0.04
C VAL A 191 -23.83 -2.74 1.47
N LEU A 192 -22.91 -2.27 2.32
CA LEU A 192 -23.23 -1.86 3.68
C LEU A 192 -24.26 -0.71 3.70
N SER A 193 -24.13 0.27 2.82
CA SER A 193 -25.08 1.39 2.73
C SER A 193 -26.49 0.94 2.33
N ALA A 194 -26.59 -0.07 1.45
CA ALA A 194 -27.86 -0.70 1.11
C ALA A 194 -28.46 -1.43 2.34
N ALA A 195 -27.64 -2.23 3.05
CA ALA A 195 -28.10 -2.93 4.26
C ALA A 195 -28.59 -1.96 5.33
N LEU A 196 -27.86 -0.88 5.60
CA LEU A 196 -28.24 0.15 6.56
C LEU A 196 -29.54 0.87 6.17
N ALA A 197 -29.79 1.10 4.89
CA ALA A 197 -31.03 1.73 4.40
C ALA A 197 -32.30 0.90 4.73
N PHE A 198 -32.15 -0.41 4.94
CA PHE A 198 -33.24 -1.33 5.28
C PHE A 198 -33.14 -1.85 6.72
N GLY A 199 -32.44 -1.16 7.62
CA GLY A 199 -32.34 -1.51 9.04
C GLY A 199 -31.37 -2.66 9.34
N GLY A 200 -30.52 -3.05 8.40
CA GLY A 200 -29.42 -3.97 8.63
C GLY A 200 -28.25 -3.31 9.39
N SER A 201 -27.30 -4.13 9.87
CA SER A 201 -26.10 -3.68 10.58
C SER A 201 -24.85 -4.38 10.04
#